data_8ae7caf5a4a0164e9144d7c532a236b9
#
_entry.id   8ae7caf5a4a0164e9144d7c532a236b9
#
_cell.length_a   1.000
_cell.length_b   1.000
_cell.length_c   1.000
_cell.angle_alpha   90.00
_cell.angle_beta   90.00
_cell.angle_gamma   90.00
#
_symmetry.space_group_name_H-M   'P 1'
#
loop_
_entity.id
_entity.type
_entity.pdbx_description
1 polymer ?
#
loop_
_entity_poly.entity_id
_entity_poly.type
_entity_poly.pdbx_seq_one_letter_code
_entity_poly.pdbx_strand_id
1 'polypeptide(L)'
;SGVVCHADKTGEDVHIECRAVVNAAGPWAGQIVKMAGERGVEVVPGRGIMIAMNHRLVNSVINRCIYPADGDILVPVHTVSIIGTTDVRAEDPGHLKMEYEEVQQMLDAGEDLIPGFRNSRALHVLAGARPLLKDTRVAADDTRHMSRGMSVVRHDVKGLITVAGGKLTTYRLMARDAVDAAAHEL
;
A
#
# COMPACT_ATOMS: atom_id res chain seq x y z
N SER A 1 -24.42 11.70 14.78
CA SER A 1 -23.02 11.50 14.38
C SER A 1 -22.95 11.18 12.90
N GLY A 2 -21.85 11.48 12.25
CA GLY A 2 -21.71 11.29 10.81
C GLY A 2 -20.38 11.77 10.28
N VAL A 3 -20.28 11.87 8.96
CA VAL A 3 -19.10 12.33 8.23
C VAL A 3 -19.49 13.49 7.34
N VAL A 4 -18.64 14.50 7.25
CA VAL A 4 -18.73 15.58 6.27
C VAL A 4 -17.71 15.33 5.17
N CYS A 5 -18.17 15.20 3.94
CA CYS A 5 -17.33 14.99 2.77
C CYS A 5 -17.41 16.22 1.86
N HIS A 6 -16.26 16.67 1.36
CA HIS A 6 -16.22 17.69 0.32
C HIS A 6 -16.32 17.04 -1.06
N ALA A 7 -17.25 17.49 -1.88
CA ALA A 7 -17.44 16.99 -3.24
C ALA A 7 -16.61 17.83 -4.22
N ASP A 8 -15.44 17.35 -4.63
CA ASP A 8 -14.49 18.07 -5.48
C ASP A 8 -15.08 18.59 -6.80
N LYS A 9 -16.09 17.91 -7.34
CA LYS A 9 -16.71 18.28 -8.62
C LYS A 9 -17.72 19.43 -8.49
N THR A 10 -18.43 19.52 -7.36
CA THR A 10 -19.48 20.54 -7.14
C THR A 10 -19.05 21.64 -6.19
N GLY A 11 -18.00 21.42 -5.40
CA GLY A 11 -17.53 22.31 -4.36
C GLY A 11 -18.46 22.35 -3.13
N GLU A 12 -19.37 21.39 -3.00
CA GLU A 12 -20.36 21.35 -1.93
C GLU A 12 -19.94 20.38 -0.82
N ASP A 13 -20.32 20.69 0.41
CA ASP A 13 -20.17 19.78 1.53
C ASP A 13 -21.39 18.86 1.64
N VAL A 14 -21.13 17.55 1.69
CA VAL A 14 -22.12 16.50 1.85
C VAL A 14 -22.07 15.96 3.27
N HIS A 15 -23.17 16.10 4.01
CA HIS A 15 -23.31 15.54 5.35
C HIS A 15 -23.94 14.15 5.28
N ILE A 16 -23.20 13.14 5.77
CA ILE A 16 -23.66 11.74 5.79
C ILE A 16 -23.92 11.35 7.24
N GLU A 17 -25.19 11.21 7.61
CA GLU A 17 -25.56 10.69 8.92
C GLU A 17 -25.36 9.17 8.97
N CYS A 18 -24.68 8.69 9.99
CA CYS A 18 -24.41 7.26 10.16
C CYS A 18 -24.21 6.88 11.64
N ARG A 19 -24.41 5.61 11.95
CA ARG A 19 -24.19 5.05 13.29
C ARG A 19 -22.77 4.56 13.49
N ALA A 20 -22.09 4.15 12.41
CA ALA A 20 -20.70 3.72 12.42
C ALA A 20 -19.98 4.22 11.17
N VAL A 21 -18.66 4.43 11.30
CA VAL A 21 -17.73 4.77 10.22
C VAL A 21 -16.61 3.76 10.22
N VAL A 22 -16.40 3.08 9.09
CA VAL A 22 -15.27 2.19 8.89
C VAL A 22 -14.22 2.92 8.05
N ASN A 23 -13.13 3.30 8.72
CA ASN A 23 -11.98 3.89 8.07
C ASN A 23 -11.09 2.80 7.46
N ALA A 24 -11.16 2.63 6.16
CA ALA A 24 -10.34 1.71 5.37
C ALA A 24 -9.49 2.48 4.35
N ALA A 25 -9.02 3.68 4.70
CA ALA A 25 -8.35 4.62 3.80
C ALA A 25 -6.88 4.26 3.49
N GLY A 26 -6.43 3.04 3.81
CA GLY A 26 -5.09 2.55 3.46
C GLY A 26 -3.99 3.48 3.98
N PRO A 27 -3.10 4.03 3.10
CA PRO A 27 -2.01 4.89 3.53
C PRO A 27 -2.45 6.18 4.23
N TRP A 28 -3.69 6.62 4.02
CA TRP A 28 -4.28 7.81 4.65
C TRP A 28 -5.06 7.51 5.94
N ALA A 29 -5.14 6.25 6.37
CA ALA A 29 -5.95 5.88 7.52
C ALA A 29 -5.60 6.67 8.80
N GLY A 30 -4.31 6.95 9.03
CA GLY A 30 -3.87 7.77 10.15
C GLY A 30 -4.31 9.24 10.07
N GLN A 31 -4.54 9.77 8.87
CA GLN A 31 -5.06 11.14 8.68
C GLN A 31 -6.54 11.20 9.08
N ILE A 32 -7.34 10.21 8.67
CA ILE A 32 -8.76 10.13 9.04
C ILE A 32 -8.91 10.02 10.56
N VAL A 33 -8.06 9.20 11.22
CA VAL A 33 -8.05 9.09 12.69
C VAL A 33 -7.76 10.43 13.36
N LYS A 34 -6.78 11.20 12.84
CA LYS A 34 -6.48 12.54 13.34
C LYS A 34 -7.62 13.54 13.14
N MET A 35 -8.34 13.47 12.01
CA MET A 35 -9.51 14.33 11.74
C MET A 35 -10.63 14.09 12.76
N ALA A 36 -10.76 12.87 13.27
CA ALA A 36 -11.70 12.53 14.34
C ALA A 36 -11.19 12.91 15.74
N GLY A 37 -10.02 13.55 15.86
CA GLY A 37 -9.40 13.88 17.15
C GLY A 37 -8.75 12.69 17.86
N GLU A 38 -8.68 11.55 17.20
CA GLU A 38 -8.19 10.29 17.75
C GLU A 38 -6.71 10.04 17.49
N ARG A 39 -6.16 9.05 18.18
CA ARG A 39 -4.76 8.61 18.07
C ARG A 39 -4.69 7.08 17.99
N GLY A 40 -3.48 6.54 17.97
CA GLY A 40 -3.26 5.08 18.07
C GLY A 40 -3.12 4.34 16.75
N VAL A 41 -3.33 5.00 15.61
CA VAL A 41 -3.04 4.43 14.28
C VAL A 41 -1.99 5.31 13.59
N GLU A 42 -0.78 4.80 13.51
CA GLU A 42 0.31 5.47 12.78
C GLU A 42 0.69 4.61 11.58
N VAL A 43 0.42 5.14 10.39
CA VAL A 43 0.75 4.50 9.12
C VAL A 43 2.01 5.15 8.56
N VAL A 44 2.99 4.32 8.23
CA VAL A 44 4.20 4.71 7.50
C VAL A 44 4.01 4.29 6.05
N PRO A 45 3.90 5.24 5.11
CA PRO A 45 3.76 4.89 3.70
C PRO A 45 5.07 4.33 3.15
N GLY A 46 5.08 3.05 2.76
CA GLY A 46 6.20 2.41 2.06
C GLY A 46 5.97 2.48 0.55
N ARG A 47 6.69 3.40 -0.14
CA ARG A 47 6.59 3.50 -1.59
C ARG A 47 7.36 2.37 -2.26
N GLY A 48 6.76 1.75 -3.28
CA GLY A 48 7.43 0.83 -4.17
C GLY A 48 7.12 1.16 -5.62
N ILE A 49 8.10 0.96 -6.51
CA ILE A 49 7.90 1.05 -7.95
C ILE A 49 7.90 -0.33 -8.59
N MET A 50 7.19 -0.46 -9.70
CA MET A 50 7.22 -1.62 -10.59
C MET A 50 7.36 -1.15 -12.03
N ILE A 51 8.04 -1.94 -12.87
CA ILE A 51 8.27 -1.62 -14.28
C ILE A 51 7.60 -2.68 -15.14
N ALA A 52 6.70 -2.25 -16.03
CA ALA A 52 6.14 -3.09 -17.08
C ALA A 52 7.05 -3.08 -18.31
N MET A 53 7.46 -4.27 -18.75
CA MET A 53 8.30 -4.50 -19.94
C MET A 53 7.45 -4.90 -21.13
N ASN A 54 7.90 -4.57 -22.35
CA ASN A 54 7.14 -4.75 -23.60
C ASN A 54 6.98 -6.19 -24.07
N HIS A 55 7.56 -7.16 -23.37
CA HIS A 55 7.47 -8.57 -23.73
C HIS A 55 7.14 -9.44 -22.52
N ARG A 56 6.51 -10.58 -22.80
CA ARG A 56 6.39 -11.67 -21.86
C ARG A 56 7.71 -12.44 -21.81
N LEU A 57 8.60 -12.01 -20.92
CA LEU A 57 9.97 -12.54 -20.82
C LEU A 57 10.03 -13.89 -20.10
N VAL A 58 9.00 -14.21 -19.31
CA VAL A 58 8.94 -15.43 -18.50
C VAL A 58 7.54 -16.04 -18.52
N ASN A 59 7.44 -17.36 -18.26
CA ASN A 59 6.16 -18.07 -18.18
C ASN A 59 5.72 -18.37 -16.74
N SER A 60 6.61 -18.17 -15.77
CA SER A 60 6.38 -18.35 -14.35
C SER A 60 6.86 -17.14 -13.58
N VAL A 61 6.37 -16.97 -12.36
CA VAL A 61 6.91 -15.97 -11.43
C VAL A 61 8.33 -16.38 -11.03
N ILE A 62 9.25 -15.45 -11.17
CA ILE A 62 10.64 -15.62 -10.72
C ILE A 62 10.88 -14.68 -9.53
N ASN A 63 11.45 -15.20 -8.45
CA ASN A 63 11.80 -14.45 -7.26
C ASN A 63 13.28 -14.67 -6.94
N ARG A 64 14.01 -13.59 -6.66
CA ARG A 64 15.43 -13.67 -6.27
C ARG A 64 15.64 -14.28 -4.89
N CYS A 65 14.59 -14.40 -4.08
CA CYS A 65 14.63 -14.94 -2.71
C CYS A 65 15.65 -14.23 -1.79
N ILE A 66 15.90 -12.93 -2.05
CA ILE A 66 16.72 -12.09 -1.18
C ILE A 66 15.82 -11.59 -0.05
N TYR A 67 16.27 -11.81 1.21
CA TYR A 67 15.50 -11.34 2.37
C TYR A 67 15.26 -9.82 2.31
N PRO A 68 14.06 -9.36 2.63
CA PRO A 68 12.87 -10.07 3.14
C PRO A 68 11.99 -10.78 2.10
N ALA A 69 12.49 -11.20 0.98
CA ALA A 69 11.95 -12.14 -0.02
C ALA A 69 10.64 -11.74 -0.75
N ASP A 70 10.07 -10.59 -0.49
CA ASP A 70 8.81 -10.13 -1.11
C ASP A 70 9.00 -8.98 -2.10
N GLY A 71 10.26 -8.63 -2.39
CA GLY A 71 10.67 -7.73 -3.45
C GLY A 71 11.40 -8.46 -4.58
N ASP A 72 11.76 -7.74 -5.61
CA ASP A 72 12.57 -8.22 -6.73
C ASP A 72 11.98 -9.47 -7.39
N ILE A 73 10.71 -9.43 -7.72
CA ILE A 73 10.01 -10.47 -8.44
C ILE A 73 9.76 -10.05 -9.91
N LEU A 74 9.83 -11.03 -10.79
CA LEU A 74 9.43 -10.87 -12.19
C LEU A 74 8.19 -11.72 -12.46
N VAL A 75 7.11 -11.05 -12.86
CA VAL A 75 5.79 -11.66 -13.00
C VAL A 75 5.32 -11.55 -14.46
N PRO A 76 4.92 -12.66 -15.10
CA PRO A 76 4.27 -12.61 -16.40
C PRO A 76 2.81 -12.15 -16.24
N VAL A 77 2.43 -11.14 -17.02
CA VAL A 77 1.06 -10.61 -17.03
C VAL A 77 0.61 -10.49 -18.49
N HIS A 78 -0.25 -11.41 -18.96
CA HIS A 78 -0.67 -11.48 -20.35
C HIS A 78 0.53 -11.48 -21.33
N THR A 79 0.71 -10.40 -22.11
CA THR A 79 1.76 -10.25 -23.12
C THR A 79 2.98 -9.49 -22.62
N VAL A 80 2.98 -9.05 -21.37
CA VAL A 80 4.06 -8.26 -20.76
C VAL A 80 4.67 -8.99 -19.56
N SER A 81 5.78 -8.48 -19.06
CA SER A 81 6.35 -8.86 -17.78
C SER A 81 6.43 -7.64 -16.88
N ILE A 82 6.19 -7.82 -15.58
CA ILE A 82 6.31 -6.75 -14.59
C ILE A 82 7.42 -7.15 -13.60
N ILE A 83 8.41 -6.29 -13.44
CA ILE A 83 9.43 -6.43 -12.42
C ILE A 83 9.18 -5.45 -11.28
N GLY A 84 9.43 -5.85 -10.08
CA GLY A 84 9.34 -5.05 -8.87
C GLY A 84 9.48 -5.87 -7.60
N THR A 85 9.66 -5.24 -6.50
CA THR A 85 9.38 -3.82 -6.26
C THR A 85 10.47 -3.21 -5.38
N THR A 86 10.71 -1.91 -5.51
CA THR A 86 11.51 -1.16 -4.52
C THR A 86 10.72 -0.97 -3.22
N ASP A 87 11.39 -0.52 -2.17
CA ASP A 87 10.76 -0.14 -0.92
C ASP A 87 11.49 1.05 -0.30
N VAL A 88 10.84 2.21 -0.34
CA VAL A 88 11.36 3.48 0.18
C VAL A 88 10.24 4.18 0.96
N ARG A 89 10.56 4.76 2.09
CA ARG A 89 9.59 5.58 2.84
C ARG A 89 9.12 6.76 1.99
N ALA A 90 7.81 6.96 1.90
CA ALA A 90 7.20 8.15 1.32
C ALA A 90 6.77 9.12 2.43
N GLU A 91 6.91 10.42 2.18
CA GLU A 91 6.40 11.46 3.08
C GLU A 91 4.90 11.65 2.88
N ASP A 92 4.47 11.71 1.63
CA ASP A 92 3.07 11.86 1.24
C ASP A 92 2.64 10.71 0.32
N PRO A 93 1.66 9.89 0.74
CA PRO A 93 1.15 8.81 -0.10
C PRO A 93 0.39 9.30 -1.35
N GLY A 94 -0.02 10.57 -1.40
CA GLY A 94 -0.67 11.19 -2.54
C GLY A 94 0.29 11.68 -3.63
N HIS A 95 1.57 11.88 -3.29
CA HIS A 95 2.59 12.40 -4.20
C HIS A 95 3.82 11.50 -4.18
N LEU A 96 3.77 10.42 -4.94
CA LEU A 96 4.83 9.41 -5.00
C LEU A 96 5.84 9.78 -6.09
N LYS A 97 6.93 10.43 -5.69
CA LYS A 97 8.04 10.74 -6.57
C LYS A 97 8.82 9.47 -6.91
N MET A 98 9.05 9.22 -8.19
CA MET A 98 9.89 8.12 -8.68
C MET A 98 11.26 8.67 -9.04
N GLU A 99 12.32 8.05 -8.51
CA GLU A 99 13.69 8.46 -8.79
C GLU A 99 14.28 7.60 -9.90
N TYR A 100 15.13 8.23 -10.72
CA TYR A 100 15.78 7.56 -11.83
C TYR A 100 16.63 6.36 -11.39
N GLU A 101 17.32 6.52 -10.27
CA GLU A 101 18.17 5.50 -9.65
C GLU A 101 17.40 4.25 -9.27
N GLU A 102 16.16 4.39 -8.78
CA GLU A 102 15.29 3.25 -8.46
C GLU A 102 14.91 2.46 -9.72
N VAL A 103 14.63 3.18 -10.80
CA VAL A 103 14.34 2.55 -12.10
C VAL A 103 15.55 1.76 -12.58
N GLN A 104 16.76 2.33 -12.47
CA GLN A 104 17.99 1.65 -12.85
C GLN A 104 18.24 0.40 -11.99
N GLN A 105 18.04 0.49 -10.67
CA GLN A 105 18.15 -0.65 -9.77
C GLN A 105 17.20 -1.80 -10.15
N MET A 106 15.95 -1.48 -10.52
CA MET A 106 14.99 -2.50 -10.96
C MET A 106 15.38 -3.13 -12.29
N LEU A 107 15.95 -2.35 -13.22
CA LEU A 107 16.45 -2.88 -14.49
C LEU A 107 17.68 -3.77 -14.29
N ASP A 108 18.57 -3.42 -13.35
CA ASP A 108 19.73 -4.25 -12.97
C ASP A 108 19.26 -5.55 -12.30
N ALA A 109 18.31 -5.48 -11.38
CA ALA A 109 17.70 -6.65 -10.77
C ALA A 109 17.05 -7.59 -11.80
N GLY A 110 16.46 -7.01 -12.86
CA GLY A 110 15.92 -7.76 -13.99
C GLY A 110 16.99 -8.47 -14.81
N GLU A 111 18.11 -7.79 -15.06
CA GLU A 111 19.26 -8.37 -15.78
C GLU A 111 19.91 -9.52 -15.00
N ASP A 112 19.97 -9.41 -13.65
CA ASP A 112 20.43 -10.50 -12.77
C ASP A 112 19.51 -11.72 -12.82
N LEU A 113 18.20 -11.52 -13.00
CA LEU A 113 17.21 -12.59 -13.10
C LEU A 113 17.23 -13.25 -14.49
N ILE A 114 17.33 -12.44 -15.53
CA ILE A 114 17.28 -12.90 -16.94
C ILE A 114 18.29 -12.11 -17.75
N PRO A 115 19.36 -12.75 -18.22
CA PRO A 115 20.32 -12.11 -19.12
C PRO A 115 19.64 -11.52 -20.37
N GLY A 116 19.92 -10.27 -20.67
CA GLY A 116 19.32 -9.54 -21.79
C GLY A 116 17.99 -8.84 -21.43
N PHE A 117 17.59 -8.82 -20.17
CA PHE A 117 16.39 -8.11 -19.70
C PHE A 117 16.41 -6.62 -20.10
N ARG A 118 17.57 -5.97 -19.98
CA ARG A 118 17.76 -4.56 -20.35
C ARG A 118 17.60 -4.26 -21.84
N ASN A 119 17.63 -5.28 -22.72
CA ASN A 119 17.37 -5.13 -24.14
C ASN A 119 15.88 -4.95 -24.43
N SER A 120 15.02 -5.26 -23.48
CA SER A 120 13.58 -5.04 -23.58
C SER A 120 13.22 -3.59 -23.22
N ARG A 121 12.20 -3.06 -23.88
CA ARG A 121 11.74 -1.68 -23.64
C ARG A 121 10.81 -1.63 -22.43
N ALA A 122 11.11 -0.75 -21.48
CA ALA A 122 10.17 -0.37 -20.43
C ALA A 122 8.99 0.40 -21.05
N LEU A 123 7.77 -0.03 -20.74
CA LEU A 123 6.53 0.61 -21.19
C LEU A 123 6.01 1.62 -20.20
N HIS A 124 6.05 1.26 -18.92
CA HIS A 124 5.46 2.06 -17.87
C HIS A 124 6.11 1.77 -16.52
N VAL A 125 6.25 2.80 -15.71
CA VAL A 125 6.64 2.69 -14.30
C VAL A 125 5.43 2.99 -13.44
N LEU A 126 5.10 2.08 -12.53
CA LEU A 126 4.00 2.18 -11.60
C LEU A 126 4.57 2.46 -10.21
N ALA A 127 3.94 3.35 -9.46
CA ALA A 127 4.28 3.59 -8.06
C ALA A 127 3.05 3.40 -7.17
N GLY A 128 3.26 2.84 -5.98
CA GLY A 128 2.20 2.66 -4.99
C GLY A 128 2.74 2.82 -3.57
N ALA A 129 1.90 3.30 -2.66
CA ALA A 129 2.22 3.41 -1.23
C ALA A 129 1.58 2.26 -0.44
N ARG A 130 2.39 1.47 0.24
CA ARG A 130 1.93 0.43 1.16
C ARG A 130 1.54 1.08 2.49
N PRO A 131 0.39 0.72 3.08
CA PRO A 131 -0.04 1.21 4.39
C PRO A 131 0.63 0.40 5.51
N LEU A 132 1.91 0.61 5.76
CA LEU A 132 2.64 -0.11 6.80
C LEU A 132 2.27 0.47 8.17
N LEU A 133 1.96 -0.40 9.12
CA LEU A 133 1.76 0.03 10.50
C LEU A 133 3.12 0.25 11.17
N LYS A 134 3.24 1.34 11.90
CA LYS A 134 4.46 1.65 12.64
C LYS A 134 4.75 0.55 13.64
N ASP A 135 5.95 0.00 13.55
CA ASP A 135 6.51 -0.93 14.52
C ASP A 135 7.69 -0.24 15.22
N THR A 136 7.59 -0.06 16.53
CA THR A 136 8.65 0.59 17.32
C THR A 136 9.96 -0.20 17.37
N ARG A 137 9.93 -1.47 16.94
CA ARG A 137 11.11 -2.34 16.88
C ARG A 137 11.92 -2.17 15.60
N VAL A 138 11.38 -1.46 14.60
CA VAL A 138 11.98 -1.24 13.28
C VAL A 138 12.25 0.25 13.11
N ALA A 139 13.39 0.60 12.52
CA ALA A 139 13.71 1.98 12.22
C ALA A 139 12.63 2.59 11.29
N ALA A 140 12.30 3.86 11.50
CA ALA A 140 11.17 4.50 10.82
C ALA A 140 11.36 4.66 9.31
N ASP A 141 12.59 4.58 8.82
CA ASP A 141 12.98 4.63 7.41
C ASP A 141 13.13 3.24 6.79
N ASP A 142 13.19 2.18 7.60
CA ASP A 142 13.28 0.80 7.14
C ASP A 142 11.89 0.18 6.89
N THR A 143 11.19 0.71 5.91
CA THR A 143 9.83 0.25 5.56
C THR A 143 9.80 -1.19 5.05
N ARG A 144 10.92 -1.69 4.51
CA ARG A 144 11.03 -3.04 3.97
C ARG A 144 10.87 -4.13 5.03
N HIS A 145 11.34 -3.87 6.26
CA HIS A 145 11.26 -4.81 7.39
C HIS A 145 10.04 -4.57 8.30
N MET A 146 9.24 -3.55 8.04
CA MET A 146 8.00 -3.31 8.80
C MET A 146 7.00 -4.43 8.58
N SER A 147 6.26 -4.76 9.64
CA SER A 147 5.21 -5.77 9.59
C SER A 147 4.11 -5.39 8.58
N ARG A 148 3.71 -6.35 7.76
CA ARG A 148 2.53 -6.27 6.90
C ARG A 148 1.32 -6.95 7.53
N GLY A 149 1.31 -7.06 8.85
CA GLY A 149 0.14 -7.46 9.62
C GLY A 149 -1.00 -6.47 9.46
N MET A 150 -2.22 -6.92 9.66
CA MET A 150 -3.39 -6.04 9.73
C MET A 150 -3.74 -5.73 11.17
N SER A 151 -4.40 -4.59 11.39
CA SER A 151 -4.98 -4.22 12.67
C SER A 151 -6.38 -3.64 12.46
N VAL A 152 -7.31 -4.01 13.33
CA VAL A 152 -8.63 -3.38 13.45
C VAL A 152 -8.68 -2.68 14.80
N VAL A 153 -8.83 -1.37 14.78
CA VAL A 153 -8.82 -0.50 15.96
C VAL A 153 -10.20 0.13 16.14
N ARG A 154 -10.76 -0.04 17.33
CA ARG A 154 -11.92 0.74 17.80
C ARG A 154 -11.39 1.97 18.53
N HIS A 155 -12.01 3.10 18.31
CA HIS A 155 -11.62 4.37 18.90
C HIS A 155 -12.55 4.80 20.03
N ASP A 156 -12.13 5.78 20.81
CA ASP A 156 -12.96 6.36 21.88
C ASP A 156 -14.16 7.12 21.28
N VAL A 157 -14.00 7.69 20.08
CA VAL A 157 -15.13 8.20 19.29
C VAL A 157 -16.02 7.03 18.89
N LYS A 158 -17.20 6.97 19.54
CA LYS A 158 -18.16 5.89 19.37
C LYS A 158 -18.53 5.68 17.90
N GLY A 159 -18.43 4.43 17.45
CA GLY A 159 -18.75 4.02 16.08
C GLY A 159 -17.63 4.27 15.07
N LEU A 160 -16.46 4.78 15.45
CA LEU A 160 -15.30 4.87 14.56
C LEU A 160 -14.46 3.61 14.68
N ILE A 161 -14.27 2.91 13.57
CA ILE A 161 -13.44 1.71 13.45
C ILE A 161 -12.41 1.96 12.33
N THR A 162 -11.14 1.68 12.60
CA THR A 162 -10.09 1.76 11.58
C THR A 162 -9.51 0.39 11.30
N VAL A 163 -9.44 0.01 10.02
CA VAL A 163 -8.68 -1.13 9.53
C VAL A 163 -7.47 -0.62 8.76
N ALA A 164 -6.28 -1.06 9.17
CA ALA A 164 -5.02 -0.59 8.57
C ALA A 164 -4.00 -1.74 8.46
N GLY A 165 -2.99 -1.55 7.63
CA GLY A 165 -2.01 -2.58 7.29
C GLY A 165 -2.56 -3.64 6.35
N GLY A 166 -2.05 -4.87 6.50
CA GLY A 166 -2.50 -6.03 5.72
C GLY A 166 -1.90 -6.09 4.31
N LYS A 167 -2.40 -7.05 3.54
CA LYS A 167 -2.03 -7.30 2.15
C LYS A 167 -3.29 -7.47 1.31
N LEU A 168 -3.19 -7.27 -0.01
CA LEU A 168 -4.32 -7.55 -0.92
C LEU A 168 -4.82 -8.99 -0.79
N THR A 169 -3.93 -9.95 -0.54
CA THR A 169 -4.28 -11.36 -0.35
C THR A 169 -5.04 -11.65 0.95
N THR A 170 -5.00 -10.74 1.93
CA THR A 170 -5.71 -10.86 3.21
C THR A 170 -6.97 -10.00 3.29
N TYR A 171 -7.40 -9.39 2.17
CA TYR A 171 -8.52 -8.43 2.13
C TYR A 171 -9.81 -8.99 2.75
N ARG A 172 -10.11 -10.27 2.52
CA ARG A 172 -11.33 -10.92 3.03
C ARG A 172 -11.33 -11.04 4.55
N LEU A 173 -10.17 -11.37 5.14
CA LEU A 173 -10.02 -11.41 6.59
C LEU A 173 -10.13 -10.01 7.18
N MET A 174 -9.49 -9.02 6.55
CA MET A 174 -9.58 -7.61 6.95
C MET A 174 -11.03 -7.13 6.94
N ALA A 175 -11.76 -7.43 5.86
CA ALA A 175 -13.17 -7.05 5.73
C ALA A 175 -14.04 -7.73 6.80
N ARG A 176 -13.86 -9.02 7.06
CA ARG A 176 -14.57 -9.74 8.11
C ARG A 176 -14.36 -9.08 9.47
N ASP A 177 -13.11 -8.90 9.86
CA ASP A 177 -12.79 -8.40 11.19
C ASP A 177 -13.27 -6.93 11.37
N ALA A 178 -13.25 -6.13 10.29
CA ALA A 178 -13.80 -4.78 10.30
C ALA A 178 -15.33 -4.76 10.41
N VAL A 179 -16.02 -5.67 9.70
CA VAL A 179 -17.49 -5.80 9.75
C VAL A 179 -17.92 -6.31 11.13
N ASP A 180 -17.24 -7.31 11.67
CA ASP A 180 -17.53 -7.82 13.01
C ASP A 180 -17.37 -6.72 14.07
N ALA A 181 -16.30 -5.91 13.97
CA ALA A 181 -16.12 -4.76 14.83
C ALA A 181 -17.25 -3.72 14.69
N ALA A 182 -17.68 -3.42 13.47
CA ALA A 182 -18.77 -2.50 13.20
C ALA A 182 -20.12 -3.02 13.71
N ALA A 183 -20.39 -4.31 13.57
CA ALA A 183 -21.62 -4.94 14.06
C ALA A 183 -21.76 -4.83 15.58
N HIS A 184 -20.66 -4.83 16.32
CA HIS A 184 -20.67 -4.62 17.77
C HIS A 184 -20.98 -3.17 18.19
N GLU A 185 -20.81 -2.20 17.29
CA GLU A 185 -21.12 -0.79 17.55
C GLU A 185 -22.57 -0.42 17.18
N LEU A 186 -23.23 -1.27 16.40
CA LEU A 186 -24.59 -1.07 15.90
C LEU A 186 -25.66 -1.72 16.76
#